data_703dd750d401732422b873cec0e0994d
#
_entry.id   703dd750d401732422b873cec0e0994d
#
_cell.length_a   1.000
_cell.length_b   1.000
_cell.length_c   1.000
_cell.angle_alpha   90.00
_cell.angle_beta   90.00
_cell.angle_gamma   90.00
#
_symmetry.space_group_name_H-M   'P 1'
#
loop_
_entity.id
_entity.type
_entity.pdbx_description
1 polymer ?
#
loop_
_entity_poly.entity_id
_entity_poly.type
_entity_poly.pdbx_seq_one_letter_code
_entity_poly.pdbx_strand_id
1 'polypeptide(L)'
;MKQPTVLEPRTAHLEISSRKGSAKPIRPASPKSQELIIEMRRITKHFPGVLANDHIDFDLRACEIHALLGENGSGKTTLMNVLYGLYRPDEGEIRFRGEPVALRSPKDAIDLGIGMVHQHFMLVPPMSVTENIVLGLKSPREPLLDLGEAERRIADLSKTYKLKVDPKAKVEQLSVGERQRVEIIKALYRGAQVLI
;
A
#
# COMPACT_ATOMS: atom_id res chain seq x y z
N MET A 1 -49.41 -15.90 12.37
CA MET A 1 -48.46 -14.79 12.46
C MET A 1 -47.09 -15.43 12.79
N LYS A 2 -46.20 -15.52 11.79
CA LYS A 2 -44.82 -15.98 11.98
C LYS A 2 -43.94 -14.74 12.21
N GLN A 3 -43.21 -14.74 13.32
CA GLN A 3 -42.25 -13.69 13.65
C GLN A 3 -41.07 -13.74 12.67
N PRO A 4 -40.48 -12.58 12.25
CA PRO A 4 -39.30 -12.57 11.40
C PRO A 4 -38.07 -13.03 12.21
N THR A 5 -37.34 -13.98 11.63
CA THR A 5 -36.05 -14.46 12.15
C THR A 5 -35.04 -13.32 11.97
N VAL A 6 -34.54 -12.81 13.08
CA VAL A 6 -33.41 -11.88 13.13
C VAL A 6 -32.17 -12.65 12.71
N LEU A 7 -31.60 -12.32 11.57
CA LEU A 7 -30.30 -12.83 11.16
C LEU A 7 -29.22 -12.11 11.99
N GLU A 8 -28.55 -12.86 12.84
CA GLU A 8 -27.36 -12.38 13.56
C GLU A 8 -26.25 -12.00 12.56
N PRO A 9 -25.53 -10.90 12.81
CA PRO A 9 -24.42 -10.49 11.93
C PRO A 9 -23.31 -11.54 12.01
N ARG A 10 -22.95 -12.12 10.86
CA ARG A 10 -21.78 -12.99 10.73
C ARG A 10 -20.52 -12.14 10.93
N THR A 11 -19.89 -12.33 12.08
CA THR A 11 -18.54 -11.82 12.36
C THR A 11 -17.56 -12.61 11.47
N ALA A 12 -16.99 -11.96 10.48
CA ALA A 12 -15.92 -12.56 9.68
C ALA A 12 -14.62 -12.50 10.49
N HIS A 13 -14.16 -13.64 11.01
CA HIS A 13 -12.84 -13.72 11.64
C HIS A 13 -11.75 -13.66 10.57
N LEU A 14 -10.87 -12.67 10.68
CA LEU A 14 -9.64 -12.57 9.91
C LEU A 14 -8.60 -13.50 10.56
N GLU A 15 -8.30 -14.64 9.90
CA GLU A 15 -7.16 -15.47 10.29
C GLU A 15 -5.90 -14.96 9.60
N ILE A 16 -4.95 -14.49 10.40
CA ILE A 16 -3.62 -14.11 9.95
C ILE A 16 -2.75 -15.36 9.96
N SER A 17 -2.57 -15.99 8.79
CA SER A 17 -1.70 -17.15 8.65
C SER A 17 -0.35 -16.77 8.07
N SER A 18 0.71 -16.91 8.86
CA SER A 18 2.09 -16.87 8.38
C SER A 18 2.49 -18.23 7.80
N ARG A 19 2.33 -18.46 6.49
CA ARG A 19 2.91 -19.63 5.84
C ARG A 19 4.39 -19.39 5.57
N LYS A 20 5.24 -20.14 6.29
CA LYS A 20 6.65 -20.36 5.90
C LYS A 20 6.67 -21.24 4.65
N GLY A 21 6.69 -20.63 3.47
CA GLY A 21 7.00 -21.35 2.23
C GLY A 21 8.43 -21.87 2.28
N SER A 22 8.67 -23.08 1.76
CA SER A 22 9.98 -23.71 1.64
C SER A 22 10.84 -23.04 0.54
N ALA A 23 11.10 -21.74 0.67
CA ALA A 23 12.15 -21.05 -0.04
C ALA A 23 13.46 -21.23 0.73
N LYS A 24 14.58 -21.41 0.01
CA LYS A 24 15.94 -21.52 0.57
C LYS A 24 16.11 -20.52 1.74
N PRO A 25 16.82 -20.92 2.82
CA PRO A 25 16.91 -20.10 4.01
C PRO A 25 17.47 -18.72 3.65
N ILE A 26 16.61 -17.72 3.72
CA ILE A 26 17.01 -16.32 3.75
C ILE A 26 17.84 -16.18 5.02
N ARG A 27 19.08 -15.70 4.91
CA ARG A 27 19.95 -15.46 6.07
C ARG A 27 19.14 -14.74 7.15
N PRO A 28 19.32 -15.12 8.44
CA PRO A 28 18.63 -14.43 9.51
C PRO A 28 18.90 -12.94 9.39
N ALA A 29 17.82 -12.19 9.32
CA ALA A 29 17.85 -10.76 9.19
C ALA A 29 18.62 -10.15 10.40
N SER A 30 19.36 -9.07 10.14
CA SER A 30 20.06 -8.31 11.19
C SER A 30 19.07 -7.82 12.27
N PRO A 31 19.50 -7.47 13.50
CA PRO A 31 18.59 -7.00 14.57
C PRO A 31 17.61 -5.90 14.15
N LYS A 32 17.97 -5.09 13.16
CA LYS A 32 17.08 -4.08 12.54
C LYS A 32 15.87 -4.65 11.80
N SER A 33 15.92 -5.92 11.36
CA SER A 33 14.83 -6.59 10.65
C SER A 33 13.71 -7.11 11.57
N GLN A 34 13.85 -6.91 12.88
CA GLN A 34 12.79 -7.22 13.86
C GLN A 34 12.05 -5.97 14.33
N GLU A 35 12.45 -4.78 13.88
CA GLU A 35 11.77 -3.52 14.22
C GLU A 35 10.35 -3.52 13.65
N LEU A 36 9.37 -3.24 14.53
CA LEU A 36 7.99 -2.99 14.13
C LEU A 36 7.91 -1.66 13.38
N ILE A 37 7.47 -1.72 12.13
CA ILE A 37 7.30 -0.52 11.30
C ILE A 37 5.88 0.01 11.40
N ILE A 38 4.89 -0.90 11.36
CA ILE A 38 3.48 -0.56 11.46
C ILE A 38 2.86 -1.40 12.56
N GLU A 39 2.05 -0.76 13.39
CA GLU A 39 1.12 -1.41 14.31
C GLU A 39 -0.24 -0.76 14.16
N MET A 40 -1.25 -1.56 13.94
CA MET A 40 -2.64 -1.17 13.98
C MET A 40 -3.28 -1.93 15.13
N ARG A 41 -3.84 -1.21 16.11
CA ARG A 41 -4.37 -1.80 17.35
C ARG A 41 -5.85 -1.56 17.44
N ARG A 42 -6.61 -2.64 17.57
CA ARG A 42 -8.07 -2.64 17.75
C ARG A 42 -8.80 -1.76 16.75
N ILE A 43 -8.40 -1.86 15.47
CA ILE A 43 -9.02 -1.06 14.42
C ILE A 43 -10.44 -1.51 14.18
N THR A 44 -11.37 -0.58 14.36
CA THR A 44 -12.79 -0.76 14.06
C THR A 44 -13.20 0.20 12.95
N LYS A 45 -13.93 -0.31 11.95
CA LYS A 45 -14.49 0.48 10.87
C LYS A 45 -15.90 0.06 10.52
N HIS A 46 -16.83 1.01 10.68
CA HIS A 46 -18.24 0.87 10.31
C HIS A 46 -18.53 1.61 9.01
N PHE A 47 -19.40 1.01 8.22
CA PHE A 47 -20.12 1.70 7.14
C PHE A 47 -21.61 1.53 7.37
N PRO A 48 -22.51 2.32 6.76
CA PRO A 48 -23.94 2.16 6.93
C PRO A 48 -24.39 0.72 6.69
N GLY A 49 -24.85 0.06 7.75
CA GLY A 49 -25.30 -1.33 7.71
C GLY A 49 -24.23 -2.42 7.70
N VAL A 50 -22.92 -2.06 7.76
CA VAL A 50 -21.83 -3.05 7.70
C VAL A 50 -20.72 -2.70 8.70
N LEU A 51 -20.38 -3.67 9.55
CA LEU A 51 -19.16 -3.66 10.35
C LEU A 51 -18.04 -4.30 9.52
N ALA A 52 -17.18 -3.49 8.92
CA ALA A 52 -16.17 -3.95 7.97
C ALA A 52 -14.89 -4.46 8.66
N ASN A 53 -14.49 -3.82 9.76
CA ASN A 53 -13.41 -4.26 10.63
C ASN A 53 -13.89 -4.13 12.08
N ASP A 54 -13.63 -5.16 12.89
CA ASP A 54 -14.04 -5.23 14.29
C ASP A 54 -12.82 -5.56 15.15
N HIS A 55 -12.28 -4.55 15.85
CA HIS A 55 -11.13 -4.63 16.76
C HIS A 55 -9.93 -5.41 16.17
N ILE A 56 -9.58 -5.12 14.91
CA ILE A 56 -8.51 -5.82 14.20
C ILE A 56 -7.15 -5.30 14.65
N ASP A 57 -6.29 -6.24 15.03
CA ASP A 57 -4.86 -5.99 15.25
C ASP A 57 -4.07 -6.45 14.02
N PHE A 58 -3.09 -5.64 13.61
CA PHE A 58 -2.20 -5.93 12.50
C PHE A 58 -0.82 -5.33 12.79
N ASP A 59 0.24 -6.09 12.54
CA ASP A 59 1.61 -5.62 12.65
C ASP A 59 2.43 -5.95 11.41
N LEU A 60 3.41 -5.10 11.10
CA LEU A 60 4.37 -5.29 10.02
C LEU A 60 5.77 -4.94 10.51
N ARG A 61 6.70 -5.85 10.26
CA ARG A 61 8.11 -5.69 10.63
C ARG A 61 8.97 -5.25 9.46
N ALA A 62 10.12 -4.68 9.76
CA ALA A 62 11.11 -4.33 8.74
C ALA A 62 11.56 -5.56 7.97
N CYS A 63 11.69 -5.41 6.64
CA CYS A 63 12.10 -6.48 5.72
C CYS A 63 11.16 -7.71 5.72
N GLU A 64 9.92 -7.54 6.11
CA GLU A 64 8.89 -8.58 6.10
C GLU A 64 8.03 -8.46 4.84
N ILE A 65 7.62 -9.62 4.29
CA ILE A 65 6.53 -9.75 3.34
C ILE A 65 5.36 -10.37 4.08
N HIS A 66 4.34 -9.55 4.34
CA HIS A 66 3.16 -9.96 5.09
C HIS A 66 1.99 -10.18 4.13
N ALA A 67 1.43 -11.38 4.09
CA ALA A 67 0.28 -11.71 3.26
C ALA A 67 -1.01 -11.66 4.07
N LEU A 68 -1.90 -10.74 3.73
CA LEU A 68 -3.22 -10.63 4.34
C LEU A 68 -4.20 -11.55 3.57
N LEU A 69 -4.61 -12.65 4.21
CA LEU A 69 -5.50 -13.65 3.63
C LEU A 69 -6.91 -13.56 4.21
N GLY A 70 -7.90 -13.95 3.43
CA GLY A 70 -9.30 -13.99 3.84
C GLY A 70 -10.26 -14.02 2.64
N GLU A 71 -11.52 -14.33 2.86
CA GLU A 71 -12.57 -14.35 1.83
C GLU A 71 -12.86 -12.96 1.26
N ASN A 72 -13.53 -12.91 0.11
CA ASN A 72 -14.00 -11.64 -0.44
C ASN A 72 -15.03 -11.02 0.52
N GLY A 73 -14.88 -9.72 0.80
CA GLY A 73 -15.74 -9.03 1.76
C GLY A 73 -15.30 -9.14 3.23
N SER A 74 -14.18 -9.82 3.55
CA SER A 74 -13.69 -9.94 4.94
C SER A 74 -12.98 -8.69 5.50
N GLY A 75 -13.09 -7.55 4.85
CA GLY A 75 -12.54 -6.28 5.36
C GLY A 75 -11.06 -5.99 5.03
N LYS A 76 -10.35 -6.85 4.29
CA LYS A 76 -8.92 -6.66 3.95
C LYS A 76 -8.63 -5.32 3.29
N THR A 77 -9.37 -5.02 2.23
CA THR A 77 -9.22 -3.74 1.50
C THR A 77 -9.57 -2.55 2.39
N THR A 78 -10.56 -2.70 3.26
CA THR A 78 -10.93 -1.65 4.23
C THR A 78 -9.80 -1.39 5.20
N LEU A 79 -9.18 -2.44 5.76
CA LEU A 79 -8.05 -2.32 6.68
C LEU A 79 -6.86 -1.62 6.01
N MET A 80 -6.52 -2.01 4.77
CA MET A 80 -5.43 -1.39 4.01
C MET A 80 -5.76 0.07 3.62
N ASN A 81 -7.02 0.38 3.32
CA ASN A 81 -7.47 1.75 3.07
C ASN A 81 -7.42 2.61 4.33
N VAL A 82 -7.65 2.04 5.51
CA VAL A 82 -7.43 2.72 6.80
C VAL A 82 -5.94 3.01 6.98
N LEU A 83 -5.06 2.04 6.73
CA LEU A 83 -3.61 2.22 6.81
C LEU A 83 -3.08 3.25 5.80
N TYR A 84 -3.71 3.36 4.63
CA TYR A 84 -3.33 4.34 3.62
C TYR A 84 -3.98 5.72 3.81
N GLY A 85 -4.84 5.89 4.84
CA GLY A 85 -5.49 7.16 5.14
C GLY A 85 -6.67 7.52 4.23
N LEU A 86 -7.18 6.58 3.44
CA LEU A 86 -8.42 6.75 2.65
C LEU A 86 -9.66 6.72 3.54
N TYR A 87 -9.62 5.91 4.61
CA TYR A 87 -10.67 5.85 5.62
C TYR A 87 -10.08 6.14 6.99
N ARG A 88 -10.81 6.87 7.82
CA ARG A 88 -10.47 6.99 9.24
C ARG A 88 -11.05 5.80 9.99
N PRO A 89 -10.30 5.16 10.89
CA PRO A 89 -10.87 4.19 11.81
C PRO A 89 -11.87 4.92 12.72
N ASP A 90 -12.91 4.20 13.12
CA ASP A 90 -13.88 4.71 14.11
C ASP A 90 -13.35 4.48 15.52
N GLU A 91 -12.59 3.38 15.72
CA GLU A 91 -11.87 3.08 16.96
C GLU A 91 -10.50 2.46 16.65
N GLY A 92 -9.63 2.48 17.66
CA GLY A 92 -8.27 1.96 17.56
C GLY A 92 -7.23 3.02 17.26
N GLU A 93 -5.98 2.59 17.17
CA GLU A 93 -4.84 3.46 16.90
C GLU A 93 -3.90 2.84 15.87
N ILE A 94 -3.20 3.70 15.12
CA ILE A 94 -2.14 3.32 14.20
C ILE A 94 -0.83 3.89 14.73
N ARG A 95 0.22 3.06 14.73
CA ARG A 95 1.57 3.48 15.08
C ARG A 95 2.51 3.20 13.92
N PHE A 96 3.39 4.15 13.67
CA PHE A 96 4.48 4.02 12.72
C PHE A 96 5.80 4.12 13.47
N ARG A 97 6.60 3.05 13.45
CA ARG A 97 7.86 2.91 14.24
C ARG A 97 7.67 3.23 15.73
N GLY A 98 6.59 2.73 16.31
CA GLY A 98 6.25 2.90 17.71
C GLY A 98 5.55 4.22 18.06
N GLU A 99 5.58 5.23 17.19
CA GLU A 99 4.94 6.52 17.41
C GLU A 99 3.50 6.52 16.91
N PRO A 100 2.53 6.99 17.69
CA PRO A 100 1.14 7.09 17.25
C PRO A 100 1.00 8.12 16.13
N VAL A 101 0.30 7.74 15.05
CA VAL A 101 0.09 8.57 13.87
C VAL A 101 -1.38 8.67 13.51
N ALA A 102 -1.79 9.85 13.03
CA ALA A 102 -3.13 10.08 12.53
C ALA A 102 -3.10 10.21 10.99
N LEU A 103 -3.43 9.13 10.30
CA LEU A 103 -3.52 9.12 8.84
C LEU A 103 -4.91 9.65 8.42
N ARG A 104 -4.96 10.91 8.02
CA ARG A 104 -6.20 11.60 7.62
C ARG A 104 -6.39 11.68 6.12
N SER A 105 -5.33 11.40 5.38
CA SER A 105 -5.28 11.43 3.92
C SER A 105 -4.18 10.51 3.39
N PRO A 106 -4.25 10.09 2.11
CA PRO A 106 -3.15 9.38 1.45
C PRO A 106 -1.83 10.14 1.48
N LYS A 107 -1.89 11.47 1.54
CA LYS A 107 -0.69 12.29 1.65
C LYS A 107 0.06 12.02 2.95
N ASP A 108 -0.65 11.89 4.08
CA ASP A 108 -0.02 11.61 5.37
C ASP A 108 0.70 10.24 5.34
N ALA A 109 0.11 9.24 4.69
CA ALA A 109 0.73 7.93 4.50
C ALA A 109 1.98 8.02 3.61
N ILE A 110 1.91 8.74 2.49
CA ILE A 110 3.04 8.96 1.58
C ILE A 110 4.18 9.69 2.29
N ASP A 111 3.88 10.71 3.08
CA ASP A 111 4.88 11.49 3.83
C ASP A 111 5.60 10.62 4.88
N LEU A 112 4.97 9.56 5.38
CA LEU A 112 5.59 8.53 6.23
C LEU A 112 6.31 7.42 5.44
N GLY A 113 6.26 7.46 4.11
CA GLY A 113 6.84 6.43 3.25
C GLY A 113 5.98 5.18 3.11
N ILE A 114 4.67 5.27 3.30
CA ILE A 114 3.71 4.20 3.01
C ILE A 114 3.16 4.44 1.61
N GLY A 115 3.46 3.53 0.67
CA GLY A 115 2.95 3.54 -0.70
C GLY A 115 1.86 2.49 -0.90
N MET A 116 0.92 2.75 -1.81
CA MET A 116 -0.11 1.80 -2.20
C MET A 116 -0.11 1.60 -3.72
N VAL A 117 -0.16 0.35 -4.15
CA VAL A 117 -0.42 -0.04 -5.54
C VAL A 117 -1.89 -0.37 -5.67
N HIS A 118 -2.63 0.50 -6.35
CA HIS A 118 -4.06 0.35 -6.49
C HIS A 118 -4.43 -0.79 -7.43
N GLN A 119 -5.57 -1.44 -7.16
CA GLN A 119 -6.13 -2.50 -7.98
C GLN A 119 -6.49 -2.01 -9.40
N HIS A 120 -6.92 -0.74 -9.51
CA HIS A 120 -7.12 -0.02 -10.78
C HIS A 120 -5.99 0.99 -10.94
N PHE A 121 -5.30 0.92 -12.08
CA PHE A 121 -4.16 1.79 -12.35
C PHE A 121 -4.54 3.27 -12.34
N MET A 122 -3.82 4.06 -11.55
CA MET A 122 -3.97 5.51 -11.45
C MET A 122 -2.96 6.20 -12.38
N LEU A 123 -2.90 5.73 -13.64
CA LEU A 123 -1.99 6.24 -14.67
C LEU A 123 -2.79 6.97 -15.75
N VAL A 124 -2.21 8.04 -16.26
CA VAL A 124 -2.76 8.84 -17.37
C VAL A 124 -2.28 8.27 -18.69
N PRO A 125 -3.14 7.64 -19.51
CA PRO A 125 -2.72 6.84 -20.67
C PRO A 125 -1.87 7.60 -21.71
N PRO A 126 -2.18 8.85 -22.11
CA PRO A 126 -1.42 9.56 -23.13
C PRO A 126 -0.05 10.09 -22.66
N MET A 127 0.20 10.06 -21.35
CA MET A 127 1.46 10.48 -20.77
C MET A 127 2.51 9.37 -20.83
N SER A 128 3.80 9.75 -20.85
CA SER A 128 4.91 8.81 -20.68
C SER A 128 4.95 8.27 -19.24
N VAL A 129 5.72 7.20 -19.04
CA VAL A 129 5.99 6.65 -17.72
C VAL A 129 6.58 7.71 -16.80
N THR A 130 7.59 8.45 -17.29
CA THR A 130 8.22 9.53 -16.52
C THR A 130 7.23 10.58 -16.09
N GLU A 131 6.42 11.10 -17.02
CA GLU A 131 5.40 12.10 -16.74
C GLU A 131 4.40 11.62 -15.69
N ASN A 132 3.96 10.36 -15.77
CA ASN A 132 3.06 9.76 -14.79
C ASN A 132 3.67 9.64 -13.38
N ILE A 133 4.96 9.33 -13.29
CA ILE A 133 5.66 9.15 -12.01
C ILE A 133 5.86 10.50 -11.30
N VAL A 134 6.25 11.54 -12.07
CA VAL A 134 6.52 12.86 -11.50
C VAL A 134 5.30 13.75 -11.37
N LEU A 135 4.15 13.32 -11.90
CA LEU A 135 2.90 14.08 -11.85
C LEU A 135 2.55 14.44 -10.39
N GLY A 136 2.39 15.75 -10.13
CA GLY A 136 2.06 16.28 -8.81
C GLY A 136 3.23 16.36 -7.83
N LEU A 137 4.46 16.05 -8.26
CA LEU A 137 5.65 16.31 -7.46
C LEU A 137 6.17 17.72 -7.72
N LYS A 138 6.70 18.38 -6.67
CA LYS A 138 7.41 19.65 -6.83
C LYS A 138 8.76 19.39 -7.51
N SER A 139 9.09 20.24 -8.49
CA SER A 139 10.42 20.25 -9.11
C SER A 139 11.35 21.22 -8.38
N PRO A 140 12.62 20.86 -8.18
CA PRO A 140 13.63 21.82 -7.72
C PRO A 140 13.82 23.03 -8.64
N ARG A 141 13.36 22.93 -9.89
CA ARG A 141 13.45 23.96 -10.93
C ARG A 141 12.09 24.49 -11.36
N GLU A 142 11.14 24.62 -10.41
CA GLU A 142 9.84 25.21 -10.78
C GLU A 142 10.01 26.53 -11.57
N PRO A 143 9.27 26.73 -12.69
CA PRO A 143 8.14 25.93 -13.17
C PRO A 143 8.49 24.75 -14.10
N LEU A 144 9.77 24.48 -14.35
CA LEU A 144 10.22 23.42 -15.28
C LEU A 144 10.51 22.12 -14.56
N LEU A 145 9.87 21.03 -15.02
CA LEU A 145 10.19 19.67 -14.61
C LEU A 145 11.47 19.21 -15.35
N ASP A 146 12.50 18.79 -14.59
CA ASP A 146 13.67 18.13 -15.17
C ASP A 146 13.36 16.65 -15.45
N LEU A 147 12.73 16.40 -16.60
CA LEU A 147 12.36 15.04 -17.02
C LEU A 147 13.60 14.16 -17.22
N GLY A 148 14.74 14.72 -17.62
CA GLY A 148 15.97 13.97 -17.86
C GLY A 148 16.58 13.40 -16.56
N GLU A 149 16.50 14.13 -15.45
CA GLU A 149 16.90 13.64 -14.14
C GLU A 149 15.93 12.56 -13.64
N ALA A 150 14.63 12.80 -13.83
CA ALA A 150 13.60 11.83 -13.47
C ALA A 150 13.76 10.51 -14.24
N GLU A 151 14.01 10.55 -15.55
CA GLU A 151 14.26 9.37 -16.39
C GLU A 151 15.44 8.54 -15.85
N ARG A 152 16.57 9.21 -15.53
CA ARG A 152 17.74 8.53 -14.95
C ARG A 152 17.42 7.84 -13.64
N ARG A 153 16.76 8.54 -12.72
CA ARG A 153 16.37 7.96 -11.42
C ARG A 153 15.39 6.80 -11.57
N ILE A 154 14.44 6.87 -12.50
CA ILE A 154 13.52 5.79 -12.82
C ILE A 154 14.29 4.58 -13.38
N ALA A 155 15.25 4.79 -14.27
CA ALA A 155 16.09 3.73 -14.82
C ALA A 155 16.92 3.04 -13.73
N ASP A 156 17.46 3.78 -12.77
CA ASP A 156 18.23 3.24 -11.64
C ASP A 156 17.33 2.40 -10.71
N LEU A 157 16.13 2.88 -10.37
CA LEU A 157 15.15 2.11 -9.61
C LEU A 157 14.75 0.82 -10.36
N SER A 158 14.50 0.93 -11.67
CA SER A 158 14.18 -0.20 -12.54
C SER A 158 15.26 -1.29 -12.49
N LYS A 159 16.55 -0.91 -12.51
CA LYS A 159 17.68 -1.83 -12.36
C LYS A 159 17.77 -2.41 -10.96
N THR A 160 17.70 -1.57 -9.93
CA THR A 160 17.86 -1.95 -8.52
C THR A 160 16.82 -2.99 -8.12
N TYR A 161 15.56 -2.76 -8.48
CA TYR A 161 14.45 -3.65 -8.13
C TYR A 161 14.13 -4.71 -9.20
N LYS A 162 14.91 -4.75 -10.30
CA LYS A 162 14.71 -5.68 -11.44
C LYS A 162 13.31 -5.59 -12.06
N LEU A 163 12.71 -4.41 -12.01
CA LEU A 163 11.42 -4.09 -12.59
C LEU A 163 11.64 -3.42 -13.95
N LYS A 164 11.59 -4.18 -15.06
CA LYS A 164 11.79 -3.62 -16.40
C LYS A 164 10.70 -2.61 -16.73
N VAL A 165 11.08 -1.35 -16.82
CA VAL A 165 10.23 -0.21 -17.16
C VAL A 165 11.01 0.71 -18.11
N ASP A 166 10.40 1.11 -19.23
CA ASP A 166 10.94 2.13 -20.13
C ASP A 166 10.38 3.50 -19.73
N PRO A 167 11.22 4.44 -19.23
CA PRO A 167 10.78 5.76 -18.80
C PRO A 167 10.07 6.58 -19.88
N LYS A 168 10.40 6.34 -21.17
CA LYS A 168 9.90 7.11 -22.32
C LYS A 168 8.63 6.51 -22.96
N ALA A 169 8.31 5.27 -22.65
CA ALA A 169 7.14 4.61 -23.20
C ALA A 169 5.84 5.33 -22.80
N LYS A 170 4.87 5.39 -23.71
CA LYS A 170 3.53 5.88 -23.42
C LYS A 170 2.75 4.81 -22.65
N VAL A 171 2.04 5.21 -21.58
CA VAL A 171 1.32 4.28 -20.72
C VAL A 171 0.23 3.50 -21.46
N GLU A 172 -0.42 4.12 -22.45
CA GLU A 172 -1.42 3.46 -23.30
C GLU A 172 -0.88 2.25 -24.09
N GLN A 173 0.43 2.23 -24.39
CA GLN A 173 1.11 1.16 -25.13
C GLN A 173 1.57 0.01 -24.22
N LEU A 174 1.48 0.18 -22.91
CA LEU A 174 1.96 -0.79 -21.94
C LEU A 174 0.92 -1.89 -21.69
N SER A 175 1.39 -3.12 -21.58
CA SER A 175 0.61 -4.24 -21.06
C SER A 175 0.21 -4.02 -19.59
N VAL A 176 -0.78 -4.80 -19.13
CA VAL A 176 -1.24 -4.75 -17.71
C VAL A 176 -0.09 -4.96 -16.73
N GLY A 177 0.79 -5.95 -16.99
CA GLY A 177 1.95 -6.22 -16.13
C GLY A 177 3.00 -5.12 -16.14
N GLU A 178 3.15 -4.38 -17.26
CA GLU A 178 4.02 -3.21 -17.33
C GLU A 178 3.45 -2.04 -16.56
N ARG A 179 2.15 -1.78 -16.68
CA ARG A 179 1.46 -0.74 -15.89
C ARG A 179 1.60 -1.00 -14.40
N GLN A 180 1.48 -2.26 -13.97
CA GLN A 180 1.68 -2.63 -12.56
C GLN A 180 3.11 -2.31 -12.10
N ARG A 181 4.14 -2.62 -12.92
CA ARG A 181 5.53 -2.26 -12.60
C ARG A 181 5.73 -0.74 -12.51
N VAL A 182 5.06 0.02 -13.37
CA VAL A 182 5.09 1.49 -13.32
C VAL A 182 4.51 2.02 -12.01
N GLU A 183 3.38 1.48 -11.53
CA GLU A 183 2.79 1.89 -10.24
C GLU A 183 3.74 1.56 -9.07
N ILE A 184 4.41 0.41 -9.10
CA ILE A 184 5.41 0.06 -8.07
C ILE A 184 6.59 1.05 -8.13
N ILE A 185 7.15 1.31 -9.31
CA ILE A 185 8.25 2.27 -9.46
C ILE A 185 7.81 3.68 -9.04
N LYS A 186 6.57 4.09 -9.32
CA LYS A 186 6.00 5.37 -8.89
C LYS A 186 5.99 5.49 -7.36
N ALA A 187 5.55 4.45 -6.65
CA ALA A 187 5.58 4.43 -5.19
C ALA A 187 7.02 4.50 -4.65
N LEU A 188 7.94 3.70 -5.20
CA LEU A 188 9.36 3.70 -4.83
C LEU A 188 10.05 5.04 -5.13
N TYR A 189 9.75 5.66 -6.28
CA TYR A 189 10.27 6.99 -6.64
C TYR A 189 9.86 8.06 -5.63
N ARG A 190 8.67 7.94 -5.06
CA ARG A 190 8.14 8.81 -4.00
C ARG A 190 8.68 8.47 -2.61
N GLY A 191 9.58 7.50 -2.50
CA GLY A 191 10.25 7.14 -1.25
C GLY A 191 9.50 6.13 -0.40
N ALA A 192 8.61 5.32 -0.97
CA ALA A 192 7.93 4.30 -0.22
C ALA A 192 8.92 3.30 0.42
N GLN A 193 8.79 3.09 1.72
CA GLN A 193 9.51 2.09 2.53
C GLN A 193 8.62 0.90 2.85
N VAL A 194 7.32 1.13 2.90
CA VAL A 194 6.26 0.12 3.01
C VAL A 194 5.42 0.18 1.74
N LEU A 195 5.10 -0.96 1.16
CA LEU A 195 4.27 -1.07 -0.04
C LEU A 195 3.07 -1.97 0.24
N ILE A 196 1.87 -1.46 -0.05
CA ILE A 196 0.57 -2.13 0.09
C ILE A 196 0.07 -2.51 -1.30
#